data_a4477202101d51d632463b42e972053d
#
_entry.id   a4477202101d51d632463b42e972053d
#
_cell.length_a   1.000
_cell.length_b   1.000
_cell.length_c   1.000
_cell.angle_alpha   90.00
_cell.angle_beta   90.00
_cell.angle_gamma   90.00
#
_symmetry.space_group_name_H-M   'P 1'
#
loop_
_entity.id
_entity.type
_entity.pdbx_description
1 polymer ?
#
loop_
_entity_poly.entity_id
_entity_poly.type
_entity_poly.pdbx_seq_one_letter_code
_entity_poly.pdbx_strand_id
1 'polypeptide(L)'
;MRYKKSELTRLRILEAAEIEFSEKGIFGARIDNIAQNAGVNKRMIYEYYLSKESLYKTVLINVYNRVSRWEADFAADFKDPVESVRSLVHSYFEFLSDNQSFVRILMWENLNGATCLKEAGQTDLKAVALNFINKVIARGKAEGIFRPDADEYQVTVSLLNFAFSYFTNVHTLSYVLSSNLLDSNKISERADFISDILIKYLLA
;
A
#
# COMPACT_ATOMS: atom_id res chain seq x y z
N MET A 1 25.76 8.90 -3.85
CA MET A 1 25.41 10.16 -3.12
C MET A 1 25.73 9.98 -1.64
N ARG A 2 26.51 10.84 -1.03
CA ARG A 2 26.94 10.72 0.37
C ARG A 2 25.93 11.49 1.23
N TYR A 3 24.95 10.81 1.83
CA TYR A 3 24.01 11.42 2.77
C TYR A 3 24.76 12.07 3.94
N LYS A 4 24.31 13.26 4.39
CA LYS A 4 24.82 13.84 5.63
C LYS A 4 24.49 12.90 6.80
N LYS A 5 25.36 12.84 7.82
CA LYS A 5 25.19 11.97 8.99
C LYS A 5 23.80 12.11 9.66
N SER A 6 23.21 13.30 9.64
CA SER A 6 21.85 13.59 10.13
C SER A 6 20.75 12.92 9.30
N GLU A 7 20.90 12.84 7.98
CA GLU A 7 19.91 12.21 7.09
C GLU A 7 19.90 10.70 7.27
N LEU A 8 21.08 10.07 7.39
CA LEU A 8 21.19 8.64 7.71
C LEU A 8 20.56 8.30 9.07
N THR A 9 20.72 9.19 10.06
CA THR A 9 20.09 9.01 11.37
C THR A 9 18.58 9.09 11.28
N ARG A 10 18.04 10.07 10.53
CA ARG A 10 16.59 10.18 10.29
C ARG A 10 16.02 8.95 9.61
N LEU A 11 16.69 8.42 8.58
CA LEU A 11 16.26 7.20 7.88
C LEU A 11 16.20 6.01 8.83
N ARG A 12 17.25 5.75 9.63
CA ARG A 12 17.24 4.66 10.61
C ARG A 12 16.12 4.78 11.64
N ILE A 13 15.81 6.01 12.09
CA ILE A 13 14.69 6.22 13.00
C ILE A 13 13.35 5.91 12.30
N LEU A 14 13.17 6.34 11.06
CA LEU A 14 11.94 6.07 10.29
C LEU A 14 11.76 4.57 10.03
N GLU A 15 12.80 3.86 9.65
CA GLU A 15 12.76 2.40 9.43
C GLU A 15 12.40 1.65 10.72
N ALA A 16 13.05 1.98 11.83
CA ALA A 16 12.74 1.38 13.13
C ALA A 16 11.34 1.73 13.62
N ALA A 17 10.88 2.96 13.37
CA ALA A 17 9.55 3.42 13.72
C ALA A 17 8.48 2.70 12.87
N GLU A 18 8.71 2.52 11.58
CA GLU A 18 7.80 1.80 10.71
C GLU A 18 7.57 0.35 11.18
N ILE A 19 8.63 -0.35 11.55
CA ILE A 19 8.54 -1.71 12.11
C ILE A 19 7.71 -1.70 13.39
N GLU A 20 8.07 -0.88 14.37
CA GLU A 20 7.41 -0.83 15.68
C GLU A 20 5.93 -0.42 15.54
N PHE A 21 5.62 0.57 14.70
CA PHE A 21 4.24 0.99 14.46
C PHE A 21 3.42 -0.03 13.66
N SER A 22 4.02 -0.71 12.71
CA SER A 22 3.33 -1.77 11.97
C SER A 22 2.92 -2.94 12.86
N GLU A 23 3.74 -3.27 13.85
CA GLU A 23 3.47 -4.38 14.76
C GLU A 23 2.48 -4.02 15.89
N LYS A 24 2.55 -2.79 16.42
CA LYS A 24 1.88 -2.42 17.68
C LYS A 24 0.90 -1.25 17.57
N GLY A 25 0.77 -0.66 16.39
CA GLY A 25 0.00 0.55 16.18
C GLY A 25 0.55 1.75 16.93
N ILE A 26 -0.07 2.92 16.74
CA ILE A 26 0.38 4.15 17.40
C ILE A 26 0.28 4.07 18.93
N PHE A 27 -0.72 3.41 19.47
CA PHE A 27 -0.93 3.37 20.93
C PHE A 27 0.00 2.36 21.61
N GLY A 28 0.26 1.20 21.01
CA GLY A 28 1.11 0.15 21.58
C GLY A 28 2.61 0.36 21.39
N ALA A 29 3.01 1.12 20.38
CA ALA A 29 4.41 1.37 20.06
C ALA A 29 5.14 2.18 21.14
N ARG A 30 6.42 1.85 21.37
CA ARG A 30 7.26 2.49 22.39
C ARG A 30 8.45 3.19 21.75
N ILE A 31 8.65 4.47 22.06
CA ILE A 31 9.80 5.25 21.57
C ILE A 31 11.14 4.64 22.03
N ASP A 32 11.15 4.01 23.18
CA ASP A 32 12.38 3.35 23.68
C ASP A 32 12.82 2.19 22.77
N ASN A 33 11.87 1.38 22.27
CA ASN A 33 12.15 0.32 21.31
C ASN A 33 12.63 0.88 19.97
N ILE A 34 11.98 1.94 19.49
CA ILE A 34 12.39 2.63 18.25
C ILE A 34 13.82 3.17 18.41
N ALA A 35 14.16 3.80 19.53
CA ALA A 35 15.50 4.31 19.79
C ALA A 35 16.55 3.21 19.82
N GLN A 36 16.25 2.10 20.49
CA GLN A 36 17.12 0.93 20.56
C GLN A 36 17.36 0.33 19.16
N ASN A 37 16.31 0.09 18.39
CA ASN A 37 16.39 -0.52 17.06
C ASN A 37 17.09 0.42 16.04
N ALA A 38 16.90 1.73 16.17
CA ALA A 38 17.59 2.72 15.35
C ALA A 38 19.04 2.96 15.75
N GLY A 39 19.48 2.45 16.90
CA GLY A 39 20.82 2.70 17.45
C GLY A 39 21.05 4.18 17.78
N VAL A 40 20.04 4.85 18.36
CA VAL A 40 20.08 6.26 18.72
C VAL A 40 19.60 6.49 20.16
N ASN A 41 19.92 7.66 20.73
CA ASN A 41 19.32 8.08 21.98
C ASN A 41 17.87 8.56 21.76
N LYS A 42 16.97 8.19 22.66
CA LYS A 42 15.55 8.64 22.68
C LYS A 42 15.39 10.17 22.49
N ARG A 43 16.29 10.96 23.10
CA ARG A 43 16.32 12.41 22.94
C ARG A 43 16.43 12.83 21.47
N MET A 44 17.26 12.13 20.68
CA MET A 44 17.40 12.42 19.25
C MET A 44 16.10 12.22 18.46
N ILE A 45 15.26 11.26 18.84
CA ILE A 45 13.96 11.05 18.20
C ILE A 45 13.09 12.29 18.41
N TYR A 46 13.02 12.81 19.64
CA TYR A 46 12.24 14.01 19.92
C TYR A 46 12.84 15.28 19.28
N GLU A 47 14.16 15.38 19.16
CA GLU A 47 14.81 16.48 18.44
C GLU A 47 14.46 16.48 16.94
N TYR A 48 14.27 15.31 16.30
CA TYR A 48 13.92 15.22 14.88
C TYR A 48 12.42 15.26 14.60
N TYR A 49 11.60 14.70 15.49
CA TYR A 49 10.18 14.45 15.20
C TYR A 49 9.21 15.04 16.22
N LEU A 50 9.70 15.72 17.26
CA LEU A 50 8.93 16.44 18.30
C LEU A 50 8.09 15.50 19.19
N SER A 51 7.28 14.61 18.63
CA SER A 51 6.41 13.70 19.38
C SER A 51 6.30 12.34 18.68
N LYS A 52 5.73 11.35 19.38
CA LYS A 52 5.42 10.03 18.82
C LYS A 52 4.39 10.14 17.69
N GLU A 53 3.40 11.00 17.86
CA GLU A 53 2.33 11.26 16.88
C GLU A 53 2.90 11.89 15.61
N SER A 54 3.82 12.83 15.73
CA SER A 54 4.51 13.46 14.60
C SER A 54 5.41 12.45 13.87
N LEU A 55 6.10 11.57 14.60
CA LEU A 55 6.87 10.48 14.00
C LEU A 55 5.96 9.50 13.25
N TYR A 56 4.82 9.12 13.84
CA TYR A 56 3.84 8.25 13.21
C TYR A 56 3.27 8.86 11.91
N LYS A 57 2.90 10.15 11.92
CA LYS A 57 2.46 10.86 10.72
C LYS A 57 3.53 10.86 9.63
N THR A 58 4.81 11.03 10.01
CA THR A 58 5.92 10.97 9.06
C THR A 58 6.07 9.55 8.46
N VAL A 59 5.90 8.51 9.27
CA VAL A 59 5.89 7.12 8.77
C VAL A 59 4.70 6.90 7.83
N LEU A 60 3.49 7.35 8.18
CA LEU A 60 2.31 7.27 7.30
C LEU A 60 2.60 7.90 5.93
N ILE A 61 3.09 9.13 5.92
CA ILE A 61 3.46 9.82 4.68
C ILE A 61 4.48 9.02 3.87
N ASN A 62 5.49 8.46 4.54
CA ASN A 62 6.54 7.70 3.86
C ASN A 62 6.01 6.40 3.22
N VAL A 63 5.14 5.66 3.90
CA VAL A 63 4.57 4.42 3.36
C VAL A 63 3.60 4.71 2.20
N TYR A 64 2.83 5.79 2.26
CA TYR A 64 1.98 6.22 1.15
C TYR A 64 2.78 6.73 -0.06
N ASN A 65 3.90 7.42 0.17
CA ASN A 65 4.80 7.84 -0.91
C ASN A 65 5.42 6.65 -1.65
N ARG A 66 5.49 5.46 -1.05
CA ARG A 66 5.88 4.23 -1.77
C ARG A 66 4.80 3.78 -2.75
N VAL A 67 3.54 3.87 -2.36
CA VAL A 67 2.40 3.61 -3.27
C VAL A 67 2.47 4.55 -4.47
N SER A 68 2.60 5.85 -4.21
CA SER A 68 2.67 6.87 -5.28
C SER A 68 3.82 6.64 -6.25
N ARG A 69 4.99 6.21 -5.74
CA ARG A 69 6.13 5.86 -6.60
C ARG A 69 5.86 4.60 -7.42
N TRP A 70 5.35 3.55 -6.78
CA TRP A 70 4.98 2.31 -7.46
C TRP A 70 4.00 2.59 -8.61
N GLU A 71 2.98 3.42 -8.40
CA GLU A 71 2.03 3.78 -9.45
C GLU A 71 2.65 4.58 -10.59
N ALA A 72 3.56 5.52 -10.27
CA ALA A 72 4.26 6.32 -11.27
C ALA A 72 5.16 5.43 -12.16
N ASP A 73 5.86 4.47 -11.55
CA ASP A 73 6.72 3.52 -12.27
C ASP A 73 5.88 2.59 -13.16
N PHE A 74 4.72 2.16 -12.67
CA PHE A 74 3.82 1.28 -13.43
C PHE A 74 3.14 1.99 -14.61
N ALA A 75 2.82 3.28 -14.50
CA ALA A 75 2.12 4.04 -15.53
C ALA A 75 2.90 4.26 -16.84
N ALA A 76 4.17 3.89 -16.90
CA ALA A 76 5.05 4.17 -18.04
C ALA A 76 4.89 3.18 -19.22
N ASP A 77 4.30 2.00 -19.04
CA ASP A 77 4.24 0.93 -20.08
C ASP A 77 2.79 0.52 -20.43
N PHE A 78 2.11 1.40 -21.18
CA PHE A 78 0.69 1.27 -21.47
C PHE A 78 0.43 0.88 -22.94
N LYS A 79 0.24 -0.41 -23.25
CA LYS A 79 0.03 -0.86 -24.65
C LYS A 79 -1.38 -1.37 -24.95
N ASP A 80 -1.89 -2.33 -24.22
CA ASP A 80 -3.19 -2.97 -24.41
C ASP A 80 -4.04 -2.81 -23.15
N PRO A 81 -5.34 -2.39 -23.23
CA PRO A 81 -6.17 -2.16 -22.05
C PRO A 81 -6.40 -3.44 -21.21
N VAL A 82 -6.58 -4.60 -21.84
CA VAL A 82 -6.83 -5.87 -21.13
C VAL A 82 -5.57 -6.30 -20.38
N GLU A 83 -4.43 -6.28 -21.07
CA GLU A 83 -3.13 -6.63 -20.46
C GLU A 83 -2.72 -5.62 -19.39
N SER A 84 -3.09 -4.35 -19.56
CA SER A 84 -2.86 -3.32 -18.52
C SER A 84 -3.64 -3.59 -17.25
N VAL A 85 -4.89 -4.09 -17.33
CA VAL A 85 -5.65 -4.52 -16.14
C VAL A 85 -4.96 -5.71 -15.47
N ARG A 86 -4.54 -6.73 -16.24
CA ARG A 86 -3.85 -7.91 -15.71
C ARG A 86 -2.55 -7.51 -15.00
N SER A 87 -1.70 -6.77 -15.68
CA SER A 87 -0.42 -6.31 -15.15
C SER A 87 -0.59 -5.44 -13.90
N LEU A 88 -1.61 -4.57 -13.87
CA LEU A 88 -1.92 -3.75 -12.70
C LEU A 88 -2.29 -4.61 -11.49
N VAL A 89 -3.16 -5.61 -11.67
CA VAL A 89 -3.56 -6.51 -10.57
C VAL A 89 -2.34 -7.24 -10.03
N HIS A 90 -1.52 -7.85 -10.89
CA HIS A 90 -0.31 -8.56 -10.49
C HIS A 90 0.66 -7.64 -9.73
N SER A 91 0.98 -6.49 -10.31
CA SER A 91 1.89 -5.54 -9.70
C SER A 91 1.38 -5.01 -8.35
N TYR A 92 0.05 -4.85 -8.17
CA TYR A 92 -0.51 -4.45 -6.89
C TYR A 92 -0.42 -5.57 -5.84
N PHE A 93 -0.64 -6.83 -6.22
CA PHE A 93 -0.44 -7.97 -5.32
C PHE A 93 1.04 -8.10 -4.91
N GLU A 94 1.98 -7.95 -5.84
CA GLU A 94 3.41 -7.94 -5.56
C GLU A 94 3.78 -6.77 -4.62
N PHE A 95 3.30 -5.56 -4.91
CA PHE A 95 3.52 -4.41 -4.05
C PHE A 95 3.07 -4.67 -2.61
N LEU A 96 1.87 -5.22 -2.41
CA LEU A 96 1.36 -5.53 -1.06
C LEU A 96 2.13 -6.66 -0.40
N SER A 97 2.56 -7.66 -1.14
CA SER A 97 3.43 -8.74 -0.67
C SER A 97 4.75 -8.21 -0.13
N ASP A 98 5.38 -7.30 -0.85
CA ASP A 98 6.69 -6.74 -0.50
C ASP A 98 6.60 -5.65 0.57
N ASN A 99 5.41 -5.09 0.81
CA ASN A 99 5.20 -3.98 1.72
C ASN A 99 4.24 -4.33 2.89
N GLN A 100 4.55 -5.42 3.61
CA GLN A 100 3.71 -5.90 4.73
C GLN A 100 3.55 -4.87 5.87
N SER A 101 4.55 -4.02 6.10
CA SER A 101 4.45 -2.91 7.07
C SER A 101 3.38 -1.90 6.66
N PHE A 102 3.27 -1.57 5.36
CA PHE A 102 2.22 -0.73 4.81
C PHE A 102 0.84 -1.35 5.09
N VAL A 103 0.65 -2.63 4.77
CA VAL A 103 -0.62 -3.34 5.01
C VAL A 103 -1.03 -3.24 6.49
N ARG A 104 -0.11 -3.54 7.42
CA ARG A 104 -0.38 -3.49 8.86
C ARG A 104 -0.67 -2.07 9.37
N ILE A 105 0.06 -1.07 8.89
CA ILE A 105 -0.19 0.34 9.26
C ILE A 105 -1.58 0.77 8.79
N LEU A 106 -1.99 0.40 7.58
CA LEU A 106 -3.35 0.67 7.11
C LEU A 106 -4.42 -0.04 7.93
N MET A 107 -4.18 -1.27 8.37
CA MET A 107 -5.09 -1.96 9.29
C MET A 107 -5.26 -1.16 10.59
N TRP A 108 -4.16 -0.65 11.17
CA TRP A 108 -4.23 0.20 12.37
C TRP A 108 -4.98 1.51 12.12
N GLU A 109 -4.77 2.16 10.97
CA GLU A 109 -5.53 3.35 10.60
C GLU A 109 -7.02 3.06 10.44
N ASN A 110 -7.39 1.93 9.81
CA ASN A 110 -8.79 1.52 9.70
C ASN A 110 -9.43 1.28 11.08
N LEU A 111 -8.75 0.59 12.00
CA LEU A 111 -9.23 0.39 13.37
C LEU A 111 -9.42 1.71 14.13
N ASN A 112 -8.63 2.74 13.80
CA ASN A 112 -8.69 4.06 14.44
C ASN A 112 -9.49 5.10 13.62
N GLY A 113 -10.31 4.66 12.66
CA GLY A 113 -11.12 5.57 11.84
C GLY A 113 -10.34 6.49 10.92
N ALA A 114 -9.10 6.11 10.57
CA ALA A 114 -8.16 6.87 9.73
C ALA A 114 -7.87 8.28 10.29
N THR A 115 -7.82 8.44 11.60
CA THR A 115 -7.69 9.74 12.26
C THR A 115 -6.37 10.40 11.92
N CYS A 116 -5.25 9.68 12.04
CA CYS A 116 -3.94 10.27 11.74
C CYS A 116 -3.76 10.54 10.25
N LEU A 117 -4.34 9.71 9.39
CA LEU A 117 -4.33 9.93 7.94
C LEU A 117 -5.11 11.21 7.54
N LYS A 118 -6.28 11.43 8.15
CA LYS A 118 -7.08 12.66 7.94
C LYS A 118 -6.34 13.90 8.40
N GLU A 119 -5.68 13.83 9.55
CA GLU A 119 -4.90 14.93 10.13
C GLU A 119 -3.58 15.20 9.35
N ALA A 120 -3.03 14.20 8.67
CA ALA A 120 -1.85 14.38 7.84
C ALA A 120 -2.11 15.29 6.63
N GLY A 121 -3.39 15.52 6.27
CA GLY A 121 -3.83 16.57 5.33
C GLY A 121 -3.39 16.37 3.88
N GLN A 122 -2.86 15.20 3.52
CA GLN A 122 -2.37 14.94 2.17
C GLN A 122 -3.53 14.59 1.22
N THR A 123 -4.06 15.60 0.57
CA THR A 123 -5.01 15.46 -0.55
C THR A 123 -4.43 14.66 -1.73
N ASP A 124 -3.13 14.70 -1.92
CA ASP A 124 -2.45 14.04 -3.03
C ASP A 124 -2.46 12.50 -2.91
N LEU A 125 -2.55 11.96 -1.68
CA LEU A 125 -2.69 10.51 -1.45
C LEU A 125 -4.01 9.94 -2.03
N LYS A 126 -5.04 10.77 -2.17
CA LYS A 126 -6.34 10.36 -2.72
C LYS A 126 -6.35 10.29 -4.25
N ALA A 127 -5.47 11.02 -4.90
CA ALA A 127 -5.51 11.20 -6.34
C ALA A 127 -4.76 10.11 -7.12
N VAL A 128 -3.72 9.51 -6.54
CA VAL A 128 -2.76 8.68 -7.27
C VAL A 128 -3.32 7.29 -7.56
N ALA A 129 -3.80 6.56 -6.55
CA ALA A 129 -4.33 5.19 -6.70
C ALA A 129 -5.51 5.05 -7.69
N LEU A 130 -6.28 6.13 -7.82
CA LEU A 130 -7.50 6.12 -8.66
C LEU A 130 -7.22 6.52 -10.11
N ASN A 131 -6.15 7.29 -10.36
CA ASN A 131 -5.93 7.88 -11.67
C ASN A 131 -5.47 6.88 -12.73
N PHE A 132 -4.71 5.85 -12.35
CA PHE A 132 -4.18 4.92 -13.33
C PHE A 132 -5.26 3.98 -13.85
N ILE A 133 -5.99 3.29 -12.96
CA ILE A 133 -7.04 2.36 -13.38
C ILE A 133 -8.13 3.07 -14.17
N ASN A 134 -8.49 4.30 -13.78
CA ASN A 134 -9.46 5.09 -14.52
C ASN A 134 -8.98 5.40 -15.95
N LYS A 135 -7.68 5.69 -16.15
CA LYS A 135 -7.10 5.88 -17.48
C LYS A 135 -7.15 4.61 -18.33
N VAL A 136 -6.86 3.44 -17.73
CA VAL A 136 -6.94 2.13 -18.40
C VAL A 136 -8.36 1.89 -18.88
N ILE A 137 -9.34 2.04 -17.98
CA ILE A 137 -10.75 1.77 -18.29
C ILE A 137 -11.27 2.77 -19.32
N ALA A 138 -10.99 4.07 -19.16
CA ALA A 138 -11.41 5.09 -20.10
C ALA A 138 -10.85 4.84 -21.52
N ARG A 139 -9.60 4.41 -21.63
CA ARG A 139 -8.99 4.04 -22.90
C ARG A 139 -9.67 2.80 -23.50
N GLY A 140 -9.87 1.74 -22.72
CA GLY A 140 -10.53 0.51 -23.19
C GLY A 140 -11.96 0.77 -23.70
N LYS A 141 -12.69 1.69 -23.06
CA LYS A 141 -14.00 2.17 -23.53
C LYS A 141 -13.88 2.94 -24.85
N ALA A 142 -12.93 3.87 -24.95
CA ALA A 142 -12.74 4.68 -26.16
C ALA A 142 -12.33 3.82 -27.38
N GLU A 143 -11.58 2.75 -27.15
CA GLU A 143 -11.18 1.78 -28.18
C GLU A 143 -12.27 0.72 -28.47
N GLY A 144 -13.40 0.75 -27.75
CA GLY A 144 -14.48 -0.24 -27.89
C GLY A 144 -14.13 -1.65 -27.40
N ILE A 145 -13.06 -1.79 -26.62
CA ILE A 145 -12.62 -3.06 -26.02
C ILE A 145 -13.43 -3.34 -24.75
N PHE A 146 -13.66 -2.32 -23.94
CA PHE A 146 -14.45 -2.43 -22.71
C PHE A 146 -15.87 -1.93 -22.91
N ARG A 147 -16.80 -2.53 -22.17
CA ARG A 147 -18.20 -2.14 -22.17
C ARG A 147 -18.34 -0.64 -21.78
N PRO A 148 -19.21 0.12 -22.47
CA PRO A 148 -19.31 1.58 -22.27
C PRO A 148 -19.87 1.95 -20.90
N ASP A 149 -20.67 1.09 -20.28
CA ASP A 149 -21.30 1.27 -18.98
C ASP A 149 -20.49 0.70 -17.80
N ALA A 150 -19.22 0.29 -18.02
CA ALA A 150 -18.34 -0.15 -16.92
C ALA A 150 -18.18 0.97 -15.87
N ASP A 151 -18.41 0.64 -14.61
CA ASP A 151 -18.26 1.57 -13.49
C ASP A 151 -16.80 1.53 -12.99
N GLU A 152 -16.03 2.55 -13.35
CA GLU A 152 -14.61 2.69 -12.99
C GLU A 152 -14.40 2.73 -11.48
N TYR A 153 -15.31 3.37 -10.75
CA TYR A 153 -15.24 3.44 -9.30
C TYR A 153 -15.41 2.05 -8.66
N GLN A 154 -16.40 1.28 -9.12
CA GLN A 154 -16.65 -0.07 -8.60
C GLN A 154 -15.51 -1.02 -8.95
N VAL A 155 -14.92 -0.92 -10.12
CA VAL A 155 -13.73 -1.72 -10.50
C VAL A 155 -12.55 -1.38 -9.60
N THR A 156 -12.30 -0.09 -9.37
CA THR A 156 -11.23 0.36 -8.48
C THR A 156 -11.44 -0.14 -7.05
N VAL A 157 -12.64 0.06 -6.49
CA VAL A 157 -12.98 -0.41 -5.13
C VAL A 157 -12.83 -1.94 -5.03
N SER A 158 -13.25 -2.67 -6.06
CA SER A 158 -13.13 -4.14 -6.10
C SER A 158 -11.66 -4.58 -6.10
N LEU A 159 -10.82 -3.99 -6.96
CA LEU A 159 -9.39 -4.29 -7.00
C LEU A 159 -8.73 -4.05 -5.64
N LEU A 160 -8.93 -2.85 -5.07
CA LEU A 160 -8.35 -2.48 -3.79
C LEU A 160 -8.80 -3.44 -2.67
N ASN A 161 -10.10 -3.76 -2.61
CA ASN A 161 -10.63 -4.67 -1.60
C ASN A 161 -10.14 -6.11 -1.80
N PHE A 162 -10.15 -6.66 -3.00
CA PHE A 162 -9.70 -8.03 -3.25
C PHE A 162 -8.23 -8.23 -2.87
N ALA A 163 -7.37 -7.29 -3.23
CA ALA A 163 -5.95 -7.38 -2.92
C ALA A 163 -5.68 -7.09 -1.43
N PHE A 164 -6.17 -5.98 -0.91
CA PHE A 164 -5.91 -5.60 0.47
C PHE A 164 -6.50 -6.60 1.48
N SER A 165 -7.75 -7.06 1.25
CA SER A 165 -8.40 -8.06 2.11
C SER A 165 -7.63 -9.40 2.13
N TYR A 166 -7.00 -9.79 1.04
CA TYR A 166 -6.17 -10.98 1.00
C TYR A 166 -5.02 -10.88 2.01
N PHE A 167 -4.27 -9.80 1.99
CA PHE A 167 -3.11 -9.62 2.86
C PHE A 167 -3.49 -9.28 4.31
N THR A 168 -4.58 -8.56 4.56
CA THR A 168 -5.03 -8.27 5.93
C THR A 168 -5.55 -9.49 6.67
N ASN A 169 -6.09 -10.48 5.94
CA ASN A 169 -6.63 -11.71 6.49
C ASN A 169 -5.72 -12.94 6.26
N VAL A 170 -4.51 -12.73 5.75
CA VAL A 170 -3.63 -13.82 5.29
C VAL A 170 -3.39 -14.89 6.34
N HIS A 171 -3.18 -14.52 7.60
CA HIS A 171 -2.89 -15.47 8.67
C HIS A 171 -4.12 -16.30 9.06
N THR A 172 -5.27 -15.67 9.19
CA THR A 172 -6.54 -16.37 9.52
C THR A 172 -7.00 -17.25 8.36
N LEU A 173 -6.93 -16.74 7.14
CA LEU A 173 -7.28 -17.53 5.95
C LEU A 173 -6.30 -18.68 5.73
N SER A 174 -5.00 -18.48 5.92
CA SER A 174 -4.01 -19.57 5.82
C SER A 174 -4.32 -20.70 6.81
N TYR A 175 -4.71 -20.35 8.03
CA TYR A 175 -5.12 -21.33 9.05
C TYR A 175 -6.39 -22.08 8.62
N VAL A 176 -7.46 -21.35 8.27
CA VAL A 176 -8.77 -21.93 7.90
C VAL A 176 -8.67 -22.82 6.66
N LEU A 177 -7.87 -22.40 5.67
CA LEU A 177 -7.72 -23.11 4.39
C LEU A 177 -6.58 -24.16 4.43
N SER A 178 -5.88 -24.28 5.56
CA SER A 178 -4.70 -25.17 5.69
C SER A 178 -3.68 -24.98 4.57
N SER A 179 -3.44 -23.72 4.19
CA SER A 179 -2.59 -23.34 3.05
C SER A 179 -1.76 -22.11 3.38
N ASN A 180 -0.49 -22.09 2.97
CA ASN A 180 0.35 -20.88 3.11
C ASN A 180 -0.01 -19.87 2.01
N LEU A 181 -0.86 -18.89 2.33
CA LEU A 181 -1.26 -17.87 1.37
C LEU A 181 -0.19 -16.78 1.12
N LEU A 182 0.94 -16.80 1.85
CA LEU A 182 2.11 -15.95 1.53
C LEU A 182 3.08 -16.61 0.56
N ASP A 183 2.81 -17.84 0.12
CA ASP A 183 3.56 -18.48 -0.96
C ASP A 183 3.39 -17.68 -2.27
N SER A 184 4.50 -17.43 -2.99
CA SER A 184 4.50 -16.61 -4.19
C SER A 184 3.59 -17.17 -5.30
N ASN A 185 3.50 -18.50 -5.43
CA ASN A 185 2.61 -19.13 -6.40
C ASN A 185 1.14 -18.87 -6.03
N LYS A 186 0.79 -18.94 -4.72
CA LYS A 186 -0.57 -18.63 -4.24
C LYS A 186 -0.96 -17.17 -4.44
N ILE A 187 -0.02 -16.27 -4.28
CA ILE A 187 -0.22 -14.84 -4.56
C ILE A 187 -0.46 -14.64 -6.05
N SER A 188 0.36 -15.27 -6.93
CA SER A 188 0.20 -15.18 -8.38
C SER A 188 -1.12 -15.82 -8.85
N GLU A 189 -1.46 -17.02 -8.40
CA GLU A 189 -2.74 -17.68 -8.68
C GLU A 189 -3.94 -16.79 -8.28
N ARG A 190 -3.82 -16.08 -7.15
CA ARG A 190 -4.87 -15.16 -6.70
C ARG A 190 -4.96 -13.92 -7.58
N ALA A 191 -3.83 -13.35 -7.98
CA ALA A 191 -3.79 -12.21 -8.88
C ALA A 191 -4.38 -12.56 -10.26
N ASP A 192 -4.06 -13.73 -10.80
CA ASP A 192 -4.67 -14.24 -12.04
C ASP A 192 -6.18 -14.33 -11.93
N PHE A 193 -6.69 -14.94 -10.86
CA PHE A 193 -8.12 -15.10 -10.63
C PHE A 193 -8.86 -13.76 -10.52
N ILE A 194 -8.28 -12.80 -9.80
CA ILE A 194 -8.86 -11.45 -9.68
C ILE A 194 -8.80 -10.70 -11.02
N SER A 195 -7.71 -10.83 -11.75
CA SER A 195 -7.58 -10.25 -13.10
C SER A 195 -8.69 -10.75 -14.01
N ASP A 196 -8.94 -12.04 -14.01
CA ASP A 196 -9.97 -12.66 -14.84
C ASP A 196 -11.39 -12.19 -14.47
N ILE A 197 -11.69 -12.00 -13.17
CA ILE A 197 -12.98 -11.46 -12.73
C ILE A 197 -13.16 -10.02 -13.26
N LEU A 198 -12.16 -9.16 -13.08
CA LEU A 198 -12.25 -7.76 -13.50
C LEU A 198 -12.31 -7.63 -15.02
N ILE A 199 -11.49 -8.39 -15.76
CA ILE A 199 -11.49 -8.38 -17.22
C ILE A 199 -12.82 -8.90 -17.76
N LYS A 200 -13.36 -9.99 -17.24
CA LYS A 200 -14.68 -10.51 -17.64
C LYS A 200 -15.79 -9.48 -17.44
N TYR A 201 -15.77 -8.75 -16.31
CA TYR A 201 -16.72 -7.67 -16.09
C TYR A 201 -16.56 -6.53 -17.11
N LEU A 202 -15.32 -6.19 -17.46
CA LEU A 202 -15.03 -5.07 -18.37
C LEU A 202 -15.36 -5.40 -19.84
N LEU A 203 -15.23 -6.66 -20.24
CA LEU A 203 -15.50 -7.12 -21.62
C LEU A 203 -16.98 -7.45 -21.89
N ALA A 204 -17.76 -7.75 -20.89
CA ALA A 204 -19.14 -8.33 -20.99
C ALA A 204 -20.17 -7.38 -21.58
#